data_b6406e472491375b6e9b0ecfe466e1ee
#
_entry.id   b6406e472491375b6e9b0ecfe466e1ee
#
_cell.length_a   1.000
_cell.length_b   1.000
_cell.length_c   1.000
_cell.angle_alpha   90.00
_cell.angle_beta   90.00
_cell.angle_gamma   90.00
#
_symmetry.space_group_name_H-M   'P 1'
#
loop_
_entity.id
_entity.type
_entity.pdbx_description
1 polymer ?
#
loop_
_entity_poly.entity_id
_entity_poly.type
_entity_poly.pdbx_seq_one_letter_code
_entity_poly.pdbx_strand_id
1 'polypeptide(L)'
;AIAIYTKKPADLKNESLKGLSNSILTGYTNYKEFYSPNYTAAPTKVPDVRTTLYWNPYVLTDKKTKLVKLDFFNNDVTTKFRIVIEGMNAAGKLTRIEKVIQ
;
A
#
# COMPACT_ATOMS: atom_id res chain seq x y z
N ALA A 1 38.57 -7.92 47.83
CA ALA A 1 38.17 -7.14 46.64
C ALA A 1 36.95 -7.78 45.99
N ILE A 2 35.96 -6.97 45.65
CA ILE A 2 34.76 -7.44 44.93
C ILE A 2 34.95 -7.02 43.47
N ALA A 3 34.97 -8.00 42.54
CA ALA A 3 35.02 -7.75 41.12
C ALA A 3 33.60 -7.94 40.51
N ILE A 4 33.08 -6.92 39.88
CA ILE A 4 31.77 -6.95 39.18
C ILE A 4 32.03 -7.05 37.68
N TYR A 5 31.60 -8.14 37.07
CA TYR A 5 31.67 -8.35 35.63
C TYR A 5 30.29 -8.17 35.04
N THR A 6 30.17 -7.32 34.02
CA THR A 6 28.95 -7.18 33.26
C THR A 6 28.98 -8.10 32.04
N LYS A 7 27.82 -8.67 31.69
CA LYS A 7 27.69 -9.49 30.47
C LYS A 7 27.87 -8.65 29.22
N LYS A 8 28.52 -9.20 28.21
CA LYS A 8 28.61 -8.55 26.88
C LYS A 8 27.24 -8.55 26.21
N PRO A 9 26.92 -7.55 25.36
CA PRO A 9 25.65 -7.49 24.65
C PRO A 9 25.33 -8.76 23.85
N ALA A 10 26.34 -9.49 23.37
CA ALA A 10 26.17 -10.76 22.66
C ALA A 10 25.64 -11.89 23.55
N ASP A 11 25.92 -11.85 24.85
CA ASP A 11 25.52 -12.89 25.79
C ASP A 11 24.08 -12.72 26.28
N LEU A 12 23.47 -11.54 26.02
CA LEU A 12 22.09 -11.23 26.44
C LEU A 12 21.03 -11.74 25.46
N LYS A 13 21.41 -12.26 24.29
CA LYS A 13 20.47 -12.69 23.26
C LYS A 13 19.54 -13.84 23.64
N ASN A 14 19.86 -14.61 24.65
CA ASN A 14 19.12 -15.82 25.03
C ASN A 14 18.55 -15.78 26.46
N GLU A 15 18.57 -14.63 27.14
CA GLU A 15 17.98 -14.55 28.47
C GLU A 15 16.46 -14.30 28.36
N SER A 16 15.70 -15.22 28.95
CA SER A 16 14.27 -15.01 29.19
C SER A 16 14.11 -13.92 30.25
N LEU A 17 13.78 -12.73 29.84
CA LEU A 17 13.47 -11.59 30.71
C LEU A 17 12.08 -11.81 31.31
N LYS A 18 12.02 -12.52 32.47
CA LYS A 18 10.75 -12.68 33.19
C LYS A 18 10.26 -11.30 33.67
N GLY A 19 9.05 -10.95 33.24
CA GLY A 19 8.41 -9.68 33.59
C GLY A 19 8.64 -8.52 32.62
N LEU A 20 9.37 -8.74 31.53
CA LEU A 20 9.53 -7.76 30.45
C LEU A 20 8.81 -8.26 29.17
N SER A 21 7.90 -7.48 28.63
CA SER A 21 7.34 -7.68 27.30
C SER A 21 8.19 -6.89 26.29
N ASN A 22 8.81 -7.59 25.36
CA ASN A 22 9.59 -6.97 24.29
C ASN A 22 8.77 -7.02 23.01
N SER A 23 8.33 -5.88 22.50
CA SER A 23 7.66 -5.76 21.24
C SER A 23 8.51 -4.98 20.24
N ILE A 24 8.72 -5.56 19.08
CA ILE A 24 9.42 -4.90 17.98
C ILE A 24 8.37 -4.14 17.17
N LEU A 25 8.41 -2.82 17.24
CA LEU A 25 7.63 -1.95 16.38
C LEU A 25 8.50 -1.60 15.16
N THR A 26 8.09 -2.07 13.99
CA THR A 26 8.68 -1.62 12.74
C THR A 26 8.14 -0.24 12.41
N GLY A 27 9.00 0.76 12.25
CA GLY A 27 8.61 2.15 12.04
C GLY A 27 7.91 2.36 10.71
N TYR A 28 8.65 2.45 9.62
CA TYR A 28 8.07 2.69 8.29
C TYR A 28 7.86 1.38 7.55
N THR A 29 6.65 1.21 6.98
CA THR A 29 6.37 0.12 6.06
C THR A 29 7.06 0.42 4.73
N ASN A 30 7.70 -0.56 4.11
CA ASN A 30 8.21 -0.42 2.76
C ASN A 30 7.04 -0.06 1.81
N TYR A 31 7.28 0.92 0.94
CA TYR A 31 6.32 1.26 -0.10
C TYR A 31 6.03 0.02 -0.95
N LYS A 32 4.74 -0.32 -1.07
CA LYS A 32 4.28 -1.39 -1.96
C LYS A 32 3.65 -0.75 -3.18
N GLU A 33 4.24 -1.00 -4.33
CA GLU A 33 3.66 -0.63 -5.60
C GLU A 33 2.42 -1.49 -5.89
N PHE A 34 1.39 -0.86 -6.45
CA PHE A 34 0.20 -1.59 -6.87
C PHE A 34 0.51 -2.46 -8.08
N TYR A 35 0.24 -3.75 -7.98
CA TYR A 35 0.44 -4.67 -9.08
C TYR A 35 -0.62 -4.45 -10.17
N SER A 36 -0.17 -4.02 -11.34
CA SER A 36 -0.98 -3.92 -12.56
C SER A 36 -0.42 -4.87 -13.61
N PRO A 37 -1.12 -5.94 -13.97
CA PRO A 37 -0.64 -6.86 -14.99
C PRO A 37 -0.65 -6.21 -16.36
N ASN A 38 0.33 -6.55 -17.18
CA ASN A 38 0.41 -6.13 -18.57
C ASN A 38 0.08 -7.31 -19.50
N TYR A 39 -1.13 -7.32 -20.04
CA TYR A 39 -1.60 -8.37 -20.93
C TYR A 39 -1.17 -8.21 -22.39
N THR A 40 -0.49 -7.11 -22.75
CA THR A 40 0.04 -6.93 -24.10
C THR A 40 1.27 -7.77 -24.36
N ALA A 41 2.00 -8.18 -23.33
CA ALA A 41 3.26 -8.92 -23.46
C ALA A 41 3.08 -10.43 -23.60
N ALA A 42 2.12 -11.04 -22.91
CA ALA A 42 1.78 -12.45 -23.02
C ALA A 42 0.40 -12.76 -22.43
N PRO A 43 -0.44 -13.58 -23.09
CA PRO A 43 -1.67 -14.05 -22.49
C PRO A 43 -1.38 -14.96 -21.30
N THR A 44 -1.92 -14.64 -20.14
CA THR A 44 -1.85 -15.50 -18.98
C THR A 44 -2.89 -16.60 -19.07
N LYS A 45 -2.49 -17.83 -18.75
CA LYS A 45 -3.41 -18.98 -18.71
C LYS A 45 -4.28 -19.00 -17.44
N VAL A 46 -3.98 -18.12 -16.48
CA VAL A 46 -4.69 -18.06 -15.20
C VAL A 46 -5.75 -16.96 -15.29
N PRO A 47 -7.01 -17.25 -14.95
CA PRO A 47 -8.07 -16.24 -14.92
C PRO A 47 -7.74 -15.10 -13.99
N ASP A 48 -7.97 -13.86 -14.43
CA ASP A 48 -7.83 -12.66 -13.61
C ASP A 48 -9.11 -12.40 -12.82
N VAL A 49 -9.06 -12.60 -11.53
CA VAL A 49 -10.19 -12.39 -10.58
C VAL A 49 -9.93 -11.26 -9.60
N ARG A 50 -9.03 -10.33 -9.92
CA ARG A 50 -8.70 -9.20 -9.04
C ARG A 50 -9.95 -8.36 -8.76
N THR A 51 -10.11 -7.92 -7.52
CA THR A 51 -11.20 -7.01 -7.12
C THR A 51 -10.83 -5.54 -7.31
N THR A 52 -9.54 -5.20 -7.21
CA THR A 52 -9.03 -3.85 -7.45
C THR A 52 -8.24 -3.85 -8.75
N LEU A 53 -8.70 -3.10 -9.73
CA LEU A 53 -8.11 -3.07 -11.07
C LEU A 53 -7.10 -1.94 -11.24
N TYR A 54 -7.28 -0.84 -10.51
CA TYR A 54 -6.43 0.33 -10.56
C TYR A 54 -6.31 0.98 -9.18
N TRP A 55 -5.13 1.39 -8.84
CA TRP A 55 -4.84 2.19 -7.67
C TRP A 55 -3.70 3.15 -7.95
N ASN A 56 -3.91 4.43 -7.73
CA ASN A 56 -2.88 5.44 -7.85
C ASN A 56 -3.05 6.50 -6.75
N PRO A 57 -2.17 6.54 -5.76
CA PRO A 57 -2.24 7.52 -4.67
C PRO A 57 -1.67 8.89 -5.06
N TYR A 58 -1.00 9.01 -6.21
CA TYR A 58 -0.25 10.21 -6.62
C TYR A 58 -0.86 10.87 -7.85
N VAL A 59 -2.13 11.23 -7.77
CA VAL A 59 -2.78 11.99 -8.85
C VAL A 59 -2.80 13.46 -8.47
N LEU A 60 -2.04 14.26 -9.19
CA LEU A 60 -2.01 15.71 -9.02
C LEU A 60 -2.80 16.38 -10.13
N THR A 61 -3.69 17.27 -9.73
CA THR A 61 -4.45 18.13 -10.64
C THR A 61 -4.16 19.59 -10.37
N ASP A 62 -4.15 20.41 -11.40
CA ASP A 62 -4.00 21.85 -11.29
C ASP A 62 -5.14 22.60 -12.01
N LYS A 63 -5.11 23.92 -11.99
CA LYS A 63 -6.11 24.76 -12.69
C LYS A 63 -6.11 24.57 -14.20
N LYS A 64 -5.02 24.09 -14.79
CA LYS A 64 -4.85 23.85 -16.22
C LYS A 64 -5.21 22.41 -16.57
N THR A 65 -4.78 21.45 -15.76
CA THR A 65 -5.00 20.01 -15.97
C THR A 65 -6.24 19.57 -15.20
N LYS A 66 -7.40 19.78 -15.79
CA LYS A 66 -8.71 19.42 -15.22
C LYS A 66 -9.12 17.98 -15.51
N LEU A 67 -8.45 17.32 -16.43
CA LEU A 67 -8.78 15.98 -16.90
C LEU A 67 -7.61 15.04 -16.65
N VAL A 68 -7.88 13.93 -15.98
CA VAL A 68 -6.90 12.86 -15.76
C VAL A 68 -7.39 11.64 -16.51
N LYS A 69 -6.56 11.14 -17.43
CA LYS A 69 -6.82 9.90 -18.14
C LYS A 69 -6.30 8.72 -17.31
N LEU A 70 -7.13 7.71 -17.11
CA LEU A 70 -6.77 6.50 -16.40
C LEU A 70 -6.87 5.33 -17.38
N ASP A 71 -5.78 4.59 -17.51
CA ASP A 71 -5.70 3.40 -18.33
C ASP A 71 -5.44 2.20 -17.41
N PHE A 72 -6.28 1.17 -17.52
CA PHE A 72 -6.13 -0.07 -16.76
C PHE A 72 -6.68 -1.26 -17.54
N PHE A 73 -6.19 -2.44 -17.23
CA PHE A 73 -6.72 -3.68 -17.78
C PHE A 73 -7.86 -4.21 -16.92
N ASN A 74 -8.97 -4.58 -17.55
CA ASN A 74 -10.06 -5.25 -16.88
C ASN A 74 -9.66 -6.67 -16.45
N ASN A 75 -10.43 -7.23 -15.53
CA ASN A 75 -10.37 -8.66 -15.21
C ASN A 75 -11.39 -9.45 -16.04
N ASP A 76 -11.38 -10.78 -15.90
CA ASP A 76 -12.22 -11.68 -16.69
C ASP A 76 -13.68 -11.77 -16.23
N VAL A 77 -14.01 -11.22 -15.05
CA VAL A 77 -15.33 -11.42 -14.42
C VAL A 77 -16.10 -10.13 -14.19
N THR A 78 -15.47 -8.97 -14.27
CA THR A 78 -16.10 -7.69 -13.90
C THR A 78 -16.84 -7.05 -15.09
N THR A 79 -18.11 -6.72 -14.88
CA THR A 79 -18.96 -5.98 -15.82
C THR A 79 -19.33 -4.59 -15.31
N LYS A 80 -19.15 -4.32 -14.02
CA LYS A 80 -19.45 -3.03 -13.38
C LYS A 80 -18.25 -2.56 -12.58
N PHE A 81 -17.96 -1.27 -12.70
CA PHE A 81 -16.80 -0.67 -12.03
C PHE A 81 -17.27 0.35 -10.99
N ARG A 82 -16.73 0.24 -9.80
CA ARG A 82 -16.86 1.27 -8.77
C ARG A 82 -15.60 2.12 -8.76
N ILE A 83 -15.76 3.40 -9.06
CA ILE A 83 -14.68 4.38 -9.04
C ILE A 83 -14.81 5.17 -7.73
N VAL A 84 -13.76 5.22 -6.97
CA VAL A 84 -13.63 6.04 -5.76
C VAL A 84 -12.45 6.97 -5.94
N ILE A 85 -12.69 8.26 -5.82
CA ILE A 85 -11.68 9.29 -5.89
C ILE A 85 -11.71 10.05 -4.56
N GLU A 86 -10.59 10.09 -3.90
CA GLU A 86 -10.41 10.84 -2.65
C GLU A 86 -9.23 11.79 -2.83
N GLY A 87 -9.36 12.98 -2.29
CA GLY A 87 -8.32 13.97 -2.45
C GLY A 87 -8.45 15.13 -1.47
N MET A 88 -7.44 15.97 -1.48
CA MET A 88 -7.38 17.17 -0.67
C MET A 88 -6.82 18.32 -1.51
N ASN A 89 -7.42 19.49 -1.38
CA ASN A 89 -6.89 20.70 -2.03
C ASN A 89 -5.78 21.37 -1.18
N ALA A 90 -5.14 22.38 -1.75
CA ALA A 90 -4.08 23.14 -1.06
C ALA A 90 -4.55 23.83 0.25
N ALA A 91 -5.85 24.08 0.40
CA ALA A 91 -6.44 24.63 1.61
C ALA A 91 -6.86 23.56 2.65
N GLY A 92 -6.52 22.29 2.41
CA GLY A 92 -6.85 21.19 3.31
C GLY A 92 -8.31 20.69 3.22
N LYS A 93 -9.09 21.17 2.24
CA LYS A 93 -10.48 20.70 2.05
C LYS A 93 -10.48 19.36 1.39
N LEU A 94 -11.13 18.39 2.04
CA LEU A 94 -11.27 17.02 1.55
C LEU A 94 -12.38 16.91 0.50
N THR A 95 -12.18 16.03 -0.45
CA THR A 95 -13.15 15.67 -1.48
C THR A 95 -13.19 14.15 -1.62
N ARG A 96 -14.41 13.60 -1.71
CA ARG A 96 -14.63 12.20 -2.07
C ARG A 96 -15.73 12.11 -3.12
N ILE A 97 -15.46 11.39 -4.16
CA ILE A 97 -16.41 11.08 -5.25
C ILE A 97 -16.47 9.57 -5.40
N GLU A 98 -17.67 9.04 -5.44
CA GLU A 98 -17.90 7.63 -5.72
C GLU A 98 -18.90 7.52 -6.88
N LYS A 99 -18.56 6.72 -7.87
CA LYS A 99 -19.40 6.50 -9.06
C LYS A 99 -19.33 5.04 -9.48
N VAL A 100 -20.47 4.48 -9.83
CA VAL A 100 -20.56 3.16 -10.47
C VAL A 100 -20.82 3.37 -11.97
N ILE A 101 -20.02 2.70 -12.79
CA ILE A 101 -20.16 2.68 -14.25
C ILE A 101 -20.28 1.23 -14.73
N GLN A 102 -20.91 1.08 -15.87
CA GLN A 102 -21.18 -0.23 -16.48
C GLN A 102 -20.63 -0.26 -17.89
#